data_25b04444cabcf700dc3f5edd77389cda
#
_entry.id   25b04444cabcf700dc3f5edd77389cda
#
_cell.length_a   1.000
_cell.length_b   1.000
_cell.length_c   1.000
_cell.angle_alpha   90.00
_cell.angle_beta   90.00
_cell.angle_gamma   90.00
#
_symmetry.space_group_name_H-M   'P 1'
#
loop_
_entity.id
_entity.type
_entity.pdbx_description
1 polymer ?
#
loop_
_entity_poly.entity_id
_entity_poly.type
_entity_poly.pdbx_seq_one_letter_code
_entity_poly.pdbx_strand_id
1 'polypeptide(L)'
;MLLRAGGLWNMFVFAAKVSALVEAGRACVPLLDDRLVRLALFFGTKSEPWALRQAYALAPRASFSRSVLEAGSVPLAVAEVRSLTWCDLGTPIRVARTLRMLGIPAAWLAS
;
A
#
# COMPACT_ATOMS: atom_id res chain seq x y z
N MET A 1 -23.11 -0.34 4.80
CA MET A 1 -23.64 -0.98 6.01
C MET A 1 -22.65 -0.91 7.19
N LEU A 2 -21.36 -1.23 7.02
CA LEU A 2 -20.31 -1.19 8.07
C LEU A 2 -20.14 0.20 8.71
N LEU A 3 -20.15 1.29 7.94
CA LEU A 3 -20.02 2.65 8.47
C LEU A 3 -21.16 3.04 9.43
N ARG A 4 -22.36 2.53 9.21
CA ARG A 4 -23.51 2.77 10.12
C ARG A 4 -23.39 2.01 11.44
N ALA A 5 -22.55 0.98 11.49
CA ALA A 5 -22.25 0.18 12.67
C ALA A 5 -20.98 0.64 13.39
N GLY A 6 -20.51 1.88 13.15
CA GLY A 6 -19.29 2.41 13.75
C GLY A 6 -17.97 1.98 13.07
N GLY A 7 -18.07 1.38 11.88
CA GLY A 7 -16.88 1.05 11.09
C GLY A 7 -16.18 2.31 10.58
N LEU A 8 -14.85 2.26 10.51
CA LEU A 8 -14.04 3.33 9.97
C LEU A 8 -13.63 3.02 8.53
N TRP A 9 -13.50 4.07 7.71
CA TRP A 9 -12.97 3.93 6.37
C TRP A 9 -11.44 3.83 6.42
N ASN A 10 -10.88 2.76 5.87
CA ASN A 10 -9.43 2.61 5.80
C ASN A 10 -8.87 3.49 4.66
N MET A 11 -8.06 4.46 5.02
CA MET A 11 -7.41 5.39 4.07
C MET A 11 -6.09 4.83 3.51
N PHE A 12 -5.66 3.65 3.92
CA PHE A 12 -4.35 3.06 3.58
C PHE A 12 -3.15 3.95 3.97
N VAL A 13 -3.32 4.81 4.96
CA VAL A 13 -2.23 5.57 5.56
C VAL A 13 -1.85 4.88 6.85
N PHE A 14 -0.59 4.51 7.01
CA PHE A 14 -0.11 3.89 8.23
C PHE A 14 1.30 4.37 8.56
N ALA A 15 1.65 4.31 9.84
CA ALA A 15 2.98 4.54 10.35
C ALA A 15 3.44 3.31 11.11
N ALA A 16 4.67 2.89 10.88
CA ALA A 16 5.26 1.74 11.54
C ALA A 16 6.77 1.90 11.67
N LYS A 17 7.38 1.21 12.62
CA LYS A 17 8.82 1.01 12.63
C LYS A 17 9.20 0.12 11.44
N VAL A 18 10.30 0.40 10.78
CA VAL A 18 10.79 -0.41 9.65
C VAL A 18 10.98 -1.88 10.08
N SER A 19 11.53 -2.13 11.27
CA SER A 19 11.67 -3.48 11.81
C SER A 19 10.34 -4.24 11.90
N ALA A 20 9.28 -3.56 12.35
CA ALA A 20 7.95 -4.19 12.44
C ALA A 20 7.39 -4.56 11.07
N LEU A 21 7.62 -3.75 10.04
CA LEU A 21 7.22 -4.08 8.66
C LEU A 21 8.00 -5.27 8.12
N VAL A 22 9.30 -5.33 8.37
CA VAL A 22 10.16 -6.47 7.96
C VAL A 22 9.72 -7.75 8.67
N GLU A 23 9.48 -7.69 9.97
CA GLU A 23 9.00 -8.83 10.76
C GLU A 23 7.63 -9.32 10.27
N ALA A 24 6.72 -8.39 9.97
CA ALA A 24 5.42 -8.71 9.40
C ALA A 24 5.54 -9.38 8.02
N GLY A 25 6.43 -8.89 7.16
CA GLY A 25 6.73 -9.50 5.87
C GLY A 25 7.24 -10.93 6.02
N ARG A 26 8.20 -11.11 6.92
CA ARG A 26 8.78 -12.45 7.21
C ARG A 26 7.75 -13.43 7.75
N ALA A 27 6.88 -12.99 8.65
CA ALA A 27 5.86 -13.83 9.25
C ALA A 27 4.71 -14.17 8.29
N CYS A 28 4.25 -13.19 7.51
CA CYS A 28 3.03 -13.32 6.72
C CYS A 28 3.27 -13.74 5.26
N VAL A 29 4.44 -13.40 4.69
CA VAL A 29 4.78 -13.66 3.28
C VAL A 29 6.23 -14.14 3.13
N PRO A 30 6.61 -15.25 3.79
CA PRO A 30 8.02 -15.68 3.91
C PRO A 30 8.70 -15.94 2.56
N LEU A 31 7.98 -16.44 1.57
CA LEU A 31 8.54 -16.64 0.22
C LEU A 31 8.88 -15.32 -0.47
N LEU A 32 8.11 -14.28 -0.26
CA LEU A 32 8.40 -12.95 -0.77
C LEU A 32 9.56 -12.33 -0.01
N ASP A 33 9.59 -12.45 1.31
CA ASP A 33 10.68 -11.96 2.16
C ASP A 33 12.03 -12.56 1.74
N ASP A 34 12.11 -13.90 1.55
CA ASP A 34 13.31 -14.57 1.06
C ASP A 34 13.81 -14.00 -0.28
N ARG A 35 12.88 -13.71 -1.21
CA ARG A 35 13.24 -13.10 -2.50
C ARG A 35 13.80 -11.70 -2.35
N LEU A 36 13.19 -10.89 -1.48
CA LEU A 36 13.64 -9.51 -1.23
C LEU A 36 14.98 -9.48 -0.51
N VAL A 37 15.21 -10.36 0.46
CA VAL A 37 16.50 -10.49 1.15
C VAL A 37 17.60 -10.85 0.18
N ARG A 38 17.37 -11.81 -0.72
CA ARG A 38 18.36 -12.18 -1.77
C ARG A 38 18.59 -11.04 -2.75
N LEU A 39 17.55 -10.32 -3.14
CA LEU A 39 17.66 -9.16 -4.02
C LEU A 39 18.56 -8.08 -3.39
N ALA A 40 18.42 -7.84 -2.09
CA ALA A 40 19.19 -6.81 -1.39
C ALA A 40 20.71 -6.99 -1.50
N LEU A 41 21.20 -8.22 -1.69
CA LEU A 41 22.63 -8.51 -1.90
C LEU A 41 23.18 -7.92 -3.21
N PHE A 42 22.33 -7.55 -4.15
CA PHE A 42 22.72 -7.01 -5.45
C PHE A 42 22.56 -5.49 -5.56
N PHE A 43 22.02 -4.83 -4.53
CA PHE A 43 21.81 -3.38 -4.56
C PHE A 43 23.14 -2.62 -4.73
N GLY A 44 23.14 -1.65 -5.63
CA GLY A 44 24.31 -0.87 -5.99
C GLY A 44 25.36 -1.61 -6.84
N THR A 45 25.10 -2.86 -7.23
CA THR A 45 25.99 -3.62 -8.13
C THR A 45 25.54 -3.53 -9.58
N LYS A 46 26.43 -3.85 -10.53
CA LYS A 46 26.08 -3.96 -11.96
C LYS A 46 25.03 -5.03 -12.25
N SER A 47 24.86 -6.00 -11.35
CA SER A 47 23.90 -7.10 -11.49
C SER A 47 22.51 -6.78 -10.93
N GLU A 48 22.32 -5.63 -10.30
CA GLU A 48 21.03 -5.23 -9.71
C GLU A 48 19.85 -5.32 -10.71
N PRO A 49 19.94 -4.79 -11.96
CA PRO A 49 18.82 -4.87 -12.90
C PRO A 49 18.44 -6.30 -13.28
N TRP A 50 19.42 -7.20 -13.34
CA TRP A 50 19.17 -8.61 -13.58
C TRP A 50 18.50 -9.27 -12.36
N ALA A 51 19.05 -9.06 -11.18
CA ALA A 51 18.53 -9.61 -9.93
C ALA A 51 17.10 -9.14 -9.66
N LEU A 52 16.80 -7.88 -9.95
CA LEU A 52 15.44 -7.31 -9.84
C LEU A 52 14.45 -8.06 -10.74
N ARG A 53 14.79 -8.26 -12.02
CA ARG A 53 13.93 -9.02 -12.95
C ARG A 53 13.70 -10.45 -12.46
N GLN A 54 14.73 -11.14 -11.97
CA GLN A 54 14.61 -12.49 -11.44
C GLN A 54 13.73 -12.55 -10.17
N ALA A 55 13.94 -11.62 -9.24
CA ALA A 55 13.15 -11.53 -8.03
C ALA A 55 11.65 -11.35 -8.33
N TYR A 56 11.30 -10.42 -9.23
CA TYR A 56 9.91 -10.18 -9.62
C TYR A 56 9.29 -11.33 -10.42
N ALA A 57 10.05 -11.98 -11.30
CA ALA A 57 9.55 -13.13 -12.08
C ALA A 57 9.18 -14.32 -11.19
N LEU A 58 9.87 -14.48 -10.07
CA LEU A 58 9.69 -15.59 -9.13
C LEU A 58 8.90 -15.21 -7.87
N ALA A 59 8.59 -13.93 -7.68
CA ALA A 59 7.85 -13.46 -6.51
C ALA A 59 6.39 -13.95 -6.55
N PRO A 60 5.89 -14.51 -5.45
CA PRO A 60 4.48 -14.83 -5.35
C PRO A 60 3.66 -13.55 -5.35
N ARG A 61 2.49 -13.58 -5.99
CA ARG A 61 1.53 -12.47 -5.91
C ARG A 61 0.95 -12.42 -4.50
N ALA A 62 1.13 -11.30 -3.82
CA ALA A 62 0.59 -11.06 -2.49
C ALA A 62 -0.07 -9.67 -2.42
N SER A 63 -1.12 -9.56 -1.63
CA SER A 63 -1.75 -8.28 -1.31
C SER A 63 -1.33 -7.91 0.11
N PHE A 64 -0.69 -6.77 0.30
CA PHE A 64 -0.30 -6.31 1.63
C PHE A 64 -1.50 -6.27 2.59
N SER A 65 -2.64 -5.76 2.14
CA SER A 65 -3.86 -5.72 2.96
C SER A 65 -4.28 -7.10 3.42
N ARG A 66 -4.47 -8.04 2.48
CA ARG A 66 -4.98 -9.38 2.79
C ARG A 66 -3.93 -10.25 3.47
N SER A 67 -2.70 -10.21 2.96
CA SER A 67 -1.66 -11.11 3.43
C SER A 67 -1.01 -10.67 4.73
N VAL A 68 -1.03 -9.38 5.06
CA VAL A 68 -0.37 -8.83 6.24
C VAL A 68 -1.37 -8.22 7.22
N LEU A 69 -2.17 -7.23 6.77
CA LEU A 69 -3.05 -6.48 7.69
C LEU A 69 -4.25 -7.32 8.16
N GLU A 70 -4.87 -8.09 7.25
CA GLU A 70 -6.05 -8.91 7.55
C GLU A 70 -5.70 -10.29 8.09
N ALA A 71 -4.45 -10.71 8.03
CA ALA A 71 -4.00 -12.02 8.50
C ALA A 71 -4.11 -12.20 10.03
N GLY A 72 -4.27 -11.12 10.78
CA GLY A 72 -4.41 -11.15 12.23
C GLY A 72 -3.14 -11.53 13.00
N SER A 73 -2.02 -11.72 12.31
CA SER A 73 -0.74 -12.16 12.88
C SER A 73 0.15 -10.99 13.32
N VAL A 74 -0.25 -9.76 13.00
CA VAL A 74 0.53 -8.55 13.27
C VAL A 74 -0.28 -7.65 14.20
N PRO A 75 0.32 -7.14 15.30
CA PRO A 75 -0.36 -6.18 16.16
C PRO A 75 -0.62 -4.88 15.39
N LEU A 76 -1.89 -4.51 15.27
CA LEU A 76 -2.34 -3.31 14.60
C LEU A 76 -3.11 -2.42 15.57
N ALA A 77 -2.91 -1.12 15.45
CA ALA A 77 -3.73 -0.11 16.09
C ALA A 77 -4.40 0.76 15.03
N VAL A 78 -5.64 1.15 15.28
CA VAL A 78 -6.40 2.06 14.41
C VAL A 78 -6.49 3.41 15.09
N ALA A 79 -6.06 4.46 14.38
CA ALA A 79 -6.26 5.84 14.79
C ALA A 79 -7.42 6.44 14.01
N GLU A 80 -8.49 6.84 14.70
CA GLU A 80 -9.59 7.56 14.08
C GLU A 80 -9.14 8.99 13.77
N VAL A 81 -9.22 9.38 12.51
CA VAL A 81 -8.97 10.76 12.08
C VAL A 81 -10.30 11.45 11.81
N ARG A 82 -10.62 12.45 12.61
CA ARG A 82 -11.84 13.23 12.52
C ARG A 82 -11.60 14.51 11.70
N SER A 83 -12.65 15.00 11.08
CA SER A 83 -12.66 16.29 10.38
C SER A 83 -11.76 16.35 9.14
N LEU A 84 -11.47 15.21 8.51
CA LEU A 84 -10.80 15.14 7.23
C LEU A 84 -11.76 14.72 6.12
N THR A 85 -11.67 15.43 4.99
CA THR A 85 -12.24 14.95 3.73
C THR A 85 -11.20 14.09 3.04
N TRP A 86 -11.56 12.83 2.77
CA TRP A 86 -10.67 11.91 2.08
C TRP A 86 -11.34 11.36 0.82
N CYS A 87 -10.58 11.24 -0.24
CA CYS A 87 -11.01 10.61 -1.48
C CYS A 87 -9.83 9.83 -2.09
N ASP A 88 -10.06 8.58 -2.41
CA ASP A 88 -9.15 7.87 -3.30
C ASP A 88 -9.33 8.42 -4.72
N LEU A 89 -8.27 8.81 -5.37
CA LEU A 89 -8.31 9.32 -6.75
C LEU A 89 -8.29 8.17 -7.78
N GLY A 90 -8.86 7.03 -7.43
CA GLY A 90 -8.79 5.79 -8.22
C GLY A 90 -9.63 5.77 -9.51
N THR A 91 -10.43 6.80 -9.77
CA THR A 91 -11.20 6.92 -11.03
C THR A 91 -11.20 8.36 -11.55
N PRO A 92 -11.25 8.57 -12.89
CA PRO A 92 -11.31 9.92 -13.47
C PRO A 92 -12.44 10.79 -12.90
N ILE A 93 -13.61 10.19 -12.65
CA ILE A 93 -14.77 10.89 -12.07
C ILE A 93 -14.45 11.41 -10.65
N ARG A 94 -13.76 10.62 -9.83
CA ARG A 94 -13.36 11.04 -8.47
C ARG A 94 -12.32 12.14 -8.53
N VAL A 95 -11.35 12.04 -9.43
CA VAL A 95 -10.37 13.13 -9.68
C VAL A 95 -11.09 14.41 -10.09
N ALA A 96 -11.98 14.36 -11.09
CA ALA A 96 -12.73 15.51 -11.55
C ALA A 96 -13.57 16.16 -10.44
N ARG A 97 -14.23 15.34 -9.63
CA ARG A 97 -15.02 15.81 -8.48
C ARG A 97 -14.13 16.52 -7.45
N THR A 98 -13.00 15.92 -7.11
CA THR A 98 -12.06 16.46 -6.13
C THR A 98 -11.47 17.80 -6.62
N LEU A 99 -11.04 17.88 -7.87
CA LEU A 99 -10.53 19.11 -8.47
C LEU A 99 -11.58 20.22 -8.45
N ARG A 100 -12.83 19.90 -8.80
CA ARG A 100 -13.95 20.85 -8.74
C ARG A 100 -14.19 21.36 -7.32
N MET A 101 -14.15 20.48 -6.32
CA MET A 101 -14.30 20.88 -4.91
C MET A 101 -13.16 21.80 -4.43
N LEU A 102 -11.95 21.61 -4.96
CA LEU A 102 -10.77 22.42 -4.64
C LEU A 102 -10.64 23.71 -5.49
N GLY A 103 -11.56 23.94 -6.44
CA GLY A 103 -11.47 25.07 -7.35
C GLY A 103 -10.31 25.00 -8.34
N ILE A 104 -9.74 23.81 -8.56
CA ILE A 104 -8.60 23.59 -9.45
C ILE A 104 -9.14 23.28 -10.85
N PRO A 105 -8.78 24.05 -11.89
CA PRO A 105 -9.21 23.79 -13.24
C PRO A 105 -8.56 22.49 -13.76
N ALA A 106 -9.38 21.63 -14.36
CA ALA A 106 -8.92 20.39 -14.98
C ALA A 106 -9.01 20.55 -16.51
N ALA A 107 -7.93 20.97 -17.14
CA ALA A 107 -7.88 21.26 -18.58
C ALA A 107 -8.29 20.04 -19.44
N TRP A 108 -8.03 18.81 -18.98
CA TRP A 108 -8.41 17.56 -19.66
C TRP A 108 -9.90 17.20 -19.57
N LEU A 109 -10.70 17.93 -18.76
CA LEU A 109 -12.17 17.76 -18.73
C LEU A 109 -12.88 18.61 -19.78
N ALA A 110 -12.18 19.52 -20.42
CA ALA A 110 -12.75 20.45 -21.40
C ALA A 110 -12.57 20.01 -22.88
N SER A 111 -12.01 18.82 -23.10
CA SER A 111 -11.79 18.23 -24.43
C SER A 111 -12.84 17.15 -24.77
#